data_fe597ae14b999b8a146e81b5a4ef834a
#
_entry.id   fe597ae14b999b8a146e81b5a4ef834a
#
_cell.length_a   1.000
_cell.length_b   1.000
_cell.length_c   1.000
_cell.angle_alpha   90.00
_cell.angle_beta   90.00
_cell.angle_gamma   90.00
#
_symmetry.space_group_name_H-M   'P 1'
#
loop_
_entity.id
_entity.type
_entity.pdbx_description
1 polymer ?
#
loop_
_entity_poly.entity_id
_entity_poly.type
_entity_poly.pdbx_seq_one_letter_code
_entity_poly.pdbx_strand_id
1 'polypeptide(L)'
;MNISLKNLLEIKGGLSKKKVFRKAEKKINKIIIDFSADSKEFDNYLKINKILSKINIAIPKVYEVHLKKKIIVIEDFGNKNFNKIINEKDLFKLLKLAVDSLIVIQNSVHKEDLYDLEKYTFSELRKEISEFVDYYLPYKKVTNFNINNFYEIWEKIYDKQNFKFNSFVHKDFEFINLILLNNNISHLRCGIIDFQSAFIGFKGWDLFSLLEFPRVNFTRKYNEDLIKYFYENITYSYDFESFRNQYYILNLARLTRLLGRWIKLFNKGNNHYLNFIDPTKERLISCLTNIKDQNLKNMYEKVL
;
A
#
# COMPACT_ATOMS: atom_id res chain seq x y z
N MET A 1 29.68 -13.73 -11.55
CA MET A 1 30.44 -12.98 -10.50
C MET A 1 29.97 -13.36 -9.11
N ASN A 2 30.90 -13.56 -8.16
CA ASN A 2 30.51 -13.74 -6.76
C ASN A 2 30.18 -12.38 -6.16
N ILE A 3 28.88 -12.07 -5.95
CA ILE A 3 28.52 -10.89 -5.16
C ILE A 3 28.90 -11.17 -3.72
N SER A 4 29.89 -10.42 -3.20
CA SER A 4 30.19 -10.36 -1.77
C SER A 4 29.36 -9.25 -1.16
N LEU A 5 28.53 -9.58 -0.17
CA LEU A 5 27.74 -8.59 0.60
C LEU A 5 28.57 -7.96 1.74
N LYS A 6 29.79 -8.47 1.98
CA LYS A 6 30.70 -7.90 2.97
C LYS A 6 31.15 -6.50 2.51
N ASN A 7 31.08 -5.52 3.38
CA ASN A 7 31.45 -4.11 3.17
C ASN A 7 30.44 -3.25 2.35
N LEU A 8 29.19 -3.70 2.18
CA LEU A 8 28.14 -2.87 1.60
C LEU A 8 27.37 -2.11 2.70
N LEU A 9 26.89 -0.92 2.36
CA LEU A 9 26.02 -0.15 3.26
C LEU A 9 24.62 -0.79 3.29
N GLU A 10 24.25 -1.42 4.40
CA GLU A 10 22.91 -1.94 4.60
C GLU A 10 21.91 -0.79 4.81
N ILE A 11 20.88 -0.76 3.99
CA ILE A 11 19.74 0.13 4.17
C ILE A 11 18.76 -0.60 5.07
N LYS A 12 18.63 -0.14 6.32
CA LYS A 12 17.65 -0.72 7.25
C LYS A 12 16.26 -0.58 6.66
N GLY A 13 15.63 -1.72 6.36
CA GLY A 13 14.28 -1.82 5.81
C GLY A 13 13.20 -1.87 6.88
N GLY A 14 11.94 -2.00 6.44
CA GLY A 14 10.76 -2.16 7.29
C GLY A 14 10.65 -3.55 7.93
N LEU A 15 9.46 -4.17 7.87
CA LEU A 15 9.14 -5.46 8.50
C LEU A 15 9.49 -6.69 7.64
N SER A 16 9.93 -6.50 6.40
CA SER A 16 10.31 -7.59 5.50
C SER A 16 11.60 -8.28 5.97
N LYS A 17 11.71 -9.57 5.67
CA LYS A 17 12.93 -10.37 5.96
C LYS A 17 14.06 -10.13 4.96
N LYS A 18 13.77 -9.47 3.82
CA LYS A 18 14.77 -9.14 2.81
C LYS A 18 15.79 -8.15 3.36
N LYS A 19 17.04 -8.28 2.93
CA LYS A 19 18.09 -7.31 3.22
C LYS A 19 18.37 -6.47 1.99
N VAL A 20 18.55 -5.17 2.18
CA VAL A 20 18.77 -4.21 1.10
C VAL A 20 20.12 -3.51 1.32
N PHE A 21 20.95 -3.52 0.30
CA PHE A 21 22.28 -2.91 0.36
C PHE A 21 22.46 -1.91 -0.77
N ARG A 22 23.14 -0.81 -0.48
CA ARG A 22 23.58 0.15 -1.50
C ARG A 22 25.04 -0.10 -1.85
N LYS A 23 25.30 -0.25 -3.14
CA LYS A 23 26.64 -0.37 -3.71
C LYS A 23 26.96 0.92 -4.46
N ALA A 24 27.94 1.68 -3.95
CA ALA A 24 28.45 2.84 -4.67
C ALA A 24 29.36 2.35 -5.83
N GLU A 25 29.08 2.82 -7.04
CA GLU A 25 29.90 2.60 -8.23
C GLU A 25 30.27 3.95 -8.88
N LYS A 26 31.39 4.00 -9.62
CA LYS A 26 31.92 5.26 -10.19
C LYS A 26 30.93 6.01 -11.10
N LYS A 27 30.01 5.31 -11.75
CA LYS A 27 29.05 5.93 -12.70
C LYS A 27 27.60 5.91 -12.20
N ILE A 28 27.15 4.81 -11.62
CA ILE A 28 25.76 4.60 -11.23
C ILE A 28 25.73 3.76 -9.96
N ASN A 29 25.11 4.25 -8.91
CA ASN A 29 24.86 3.45 -7.72
C ASN A 29 23.85 2.36 -8.01
N LYS A 30 23.99 1.23 -7.32
CA LYS A 30 23.09 0.08 -7.45
C LYS A 30 22.53 -0.31 -6.09
N ILE A 31 21.33 -0.84 -6.10
CA ILE A 31 20.72 -1.49 -4.96
C ILE A 31 20.81 -3.01 -5.14
N ILE A 32 21.25 -3.71 -4.12
CA ILE A 32 21.30 -5.17 -4.05
C ILE A 32 20.23 -5.60 -3.04
N ILE A 33 19.29 -6.43 -3.48
CA ILE A 33 18.25 -6.98 -2.63
C ILE A 33 18.51 -8.46 -2.44
N ASP A 34 18.70 -8.88 -1.20
CA ASP A 34 18.86 -10.26 -0.79
C ASP A 34 17.54 -10.81 -0.23
N PHE A 35 16.92 -11.70 -0.98
CA PHE A 35 15.70 -12.42 -0.62
C PHE A 35 15.96 -13.83 -0.11
N SER A 36 17.18 -14.18 0.27
CA SER A 36 17.52 -15.55 0.70
C SER A 36 16.65 -16.07 1.85
N ALA A 37 16.12 -15.16 2.68
CA ALA A 37 15.22 -15.48 3.79
C ALA A 37 13.74 -15.64 3.36
N ASP A 38 13.37 -15.31 2.10
CA ASP A 38 11.98 -15.40 1.59
C ASP A 38 11.97 -15.61 0.07
N SER A 39 12.00 -16.87 -0.36
CA SER A 39 11.96 -17.23 -1.78
C SER A 39 10.67 -16.81 -2.48
N LYS A 40 9.52 -16.74 -1.76
CA LYS A 40 8.24 -16.32 -2.34
C LYS A 40 8.30 -14.84 -2.73
N GLU A 41 8.86 -13.98 -1.86
CA GLU A 41 9.06 -12.56 -2.19
C GLU A 41 9.98 -12.35 -3.40
N PHE A 42 11.04 -13.18 -3.53
CA PHE A 42 11.94 -13.13 -4.70
C PHE A 42 11.20 -13.43 -6.01
N ASP A 43 10.46 -14.53 -6.05
CA ASP A 43 9.75 -14.97 -7.25
C ASP A 43 8.65 -13.95 -7.61
N ASN A 44 7.95 -13.41 -6.60
CA ASN A 44 6.96 -12.34 -6.79
C ASN A 44 7.61 -11.07 -7.33
N TYR A 45 8.77 -10.63 -6.80
CA TYR A 45 9.46 -9.45 -7.30
C TYR A 45 9.72 -9.56 -8.81
N LEU A 46 10.27 -10.69 -9.28
CA LEU A 46 10.55 -10.91 -10.69
C LEU A 46 9.27 -10.92 -11.55
N LYS A 47 8.21 -11.58 -11.05
CA LYS A 47 6.91 -11.62 -11.70
C LYS A 47 6.32 -10.22 -11.88
N ILE A 48 6.23 -9.46 -10.80
CA ILE A 48 5.64 -8.11 -10.80
C ILE A 48 6.51 -7.15 -11.64
N ASN A 49 7.84 -7.23 -11.51
CA ASN A 49 8.74 -6.44 -12.34
C ASN A 49 8.50 -6.68 -13.84
N LYS A 50 8.27 -7.94 -14.27
CA LYS A 50 7.94 -8.28 -15.65
C LYS A 50 6.62 -7.64 -16.12
N ILE A 51 5.62 -7.53 -15.23
CA ILE A 51 4.34 -6.87 -15.54
C ILE A 51 4.58 -5.35 -15.69
N LEU A 52 5.16 -4.74 -14.66
CA LEU A 52 5.31 -3.28 -14.60
C LEU A 52 6.31 -2.73 -15.62
N SER A 53 7.32 -3.50 -16.04
CA SER A 53 8.27 -3.09 -17.07
C SER A 53 7.68 -2.98 -18.49
N LYS A 54 6.46 -3.49 -18.71
CA LYS A 54 5.76 -3.36 -20.00
C LYS A 54 5.04 -2.03 -20.16
N ILE A 55 4.84 -1.30 -19.08
CA ILE A 55 4.08 -0.05 -19.06
C ILE A 55 5.00 1.15 -18.77
N ASN A 56 4.56 2.34 -19.16
CA ASN A 56 5.37 3.57 -19.05
C ASN A 56 5.31 4.18 -17.64
N ILE A 57 5.95 3.52 -16.66
CA ILE A 57 6.10 4.01 -15.28
C ILE A 57 7.55 3.89 -14.81
N ALA A 58 7.92 4.64 -13.78
CA ALA A 58 9.26 4.60 -13.23
C ALA A 58 9.38 3.51 -12.15
N ILE A 59 9.88 2.34 -12.53
CA ILE A 59 10.32 1.28 -11.61
C ILE A 59 11.83 1.06 -11.76
N PRO A 60 12.55 0.57 -10.72
CA PRO A 60 13.97 0.29 -10.82
C PRO A 60 14.28 -0.74 -11.91
N LYS A 61 15.20 -0.40 -12.80
CA LYS A 61 15.71 -1.34 -13.81
C LYS A 61 16.42 -2.49 -13.12
N VAL A 62 16.12 -3.71 -13.51
CA VAL A 62 16.86 -4.91 -13.05
C VAL A 62 18.12 -5.07 -13.91
N TYR A 63 19.29 -5.09 -13.28
CA TYR A 63 20.57 -5.27 -13.94
C TYR A 63 21.05 -6.74 -13.92
N GLU A 64 20.90 -7.39 -12.76
CA GLU A 64 21.36 -8.77 -12.56
C GLU A 64 20.38 -9.56 -11.70
N VAL A 65 20.21 -10.85 -11.99
CA VAL A 65 19.41 -11.80 -11.21
C VAL A 65 20.24 -13.04 -10.91
N HIS A 66 20.44 -13.32 -9.62
CA HIS A 66 21.17 -14.48 -9.14
C HIS A 66 20.19 -15.51 -8.54
N LEU A 67 19.61 -16.36 -9.39
CA LEU A 67 18.54 -17.30 -9.03
C LEU A 67 18.89 -18.19 -7.84
N LYS A 68 20.10 -18.81 -7.84
CA LYS A 68 20.53 -19.72 -6.75
C LYS A 68 20.70 -19.03 -5.40
N LYS A 69 21.08 -17.75 -5.40
CA LYS A 69 21.31 -16.95 -4.18
C LYS A 69 20.09 -16.14 -3.77
N LYS A 70 19.06 -16.09 -4.61
CA LYS A 70 17.88 -15.23 -4.43
C LYS A 70 18.26 -13.75 -4.24
N ILE A 71 19.21 -13.26 -5.05
CA ILE A 71 19.70 -11.88 -5.04
C ILE A 71 19.35 -11.20 -6.36
N ILE A 72 18.88 -9.94 -6.26
CA ILE A 72 18.59 -9.08 -7.41
C ILE A 72 19.42 -7.80 -7.27
N VAL A 73 20.02 -7.35 -8.39
CA VAL A 73 20.71 -6.07 -8.49
C VAL A 73 19.86 -5.13 -9.34
N ILE A 74 19.50 -4.00 -8.78
CA ILE A 74 18.59 -3.04 -9.41
C ILE A 74 19.17 -1.62 -9.43
N GLU A 75 18.55 -0.75 -10.17
CA GLU A 75 18.81 0.68 -10.21
C GLU A 75 18.58 1.33 -8.84
N ASP A 76 19.46 2.27 -8.47
CA ASP A 76 19.30 3.11 -7.29
C ASP A 76 18.61 4.42 -7.65
N PHE A 77 17.37 4.59 -7.25
CA PHE A 77 16.61 5.82 -7.42
C PHE A 77 17.03 6.96 -6.49
N GLY A 78 18.03 6.72 -5.63
CA GLY A 78 18.57 7.72 -4.72
C GLY A 78 17.78 7.86 -3.42
N ASN A 79 17.81 9.05 -2.80
CA ASN A 79 17.36 9.27 -1.43
C ASN A 79 16.17 10.24 -1.29
N LYS A 80 15.63 10.77 -2.41
CA LYS A 80 14.51 11.72 -2.38
C LYS A 80 13.17 11.01 -2.19
N ASN A 81 13.08 10.19 -1.15
CA ASN A 81 11.85 9.49 -0.78
C ASN A 81 10.77 10.51 -0.39
N PHE A 82 9.52 10.33 -0.86
CA PHE A 82 8.43 11.27 -0.61
C PHE A 82 8.22 11.53 0.88
N ASN A 83 8.33 10.50 1.71
CA ASN A 83 8.20 10.61 3.16
C ASN A 83 9.24 11.57 3.81
N LYS A 84 10.42 11.73 3.19
CA LYS A 84 11.49 12.61 3.69
C LYS A 84 11.40 14.04 3.18
N ILE A 85 10.78 14.24 2.03
CA ILE A 85 10.73 15.55 1.35
C ILE A 85 9.37 16.23 1.45
N ILE A 86 8.36 15.52 2.00
CA ILE A 86 7.01 16.05 2.13
C ILE A 86 6.99 17.27 3.06
N ASN A 87 6.33 18.31 2.60
CA ASN A 87 5.99 19.50 3.36
C ASN A 87 4.67 20.06 2.80
N GLU A 88 4.02 20.97 3.51
CA GLU A 88 2.72 21.50 3.10
C GLU A 88 2.73 22.18 1.72
N LYS A 89 3.82 22.86 1.37
CA LYS A 89 3.97 23.58 0.11
C LYS A 89 4.00 22.64 -1.11
N ASP A 90 4.69 21.51 -0.97
CA ASP A 90 4.90 20.56 -2.07
C ASP A 90 3.92 19.38 -2.02
N LEU A 91 3.10 19.26 -0.97
CA LEU A 91 2.20 18.12 -0.74
C LEU A 91 1.33 17.82 -1.96
N PHE A 92 0.57 18.80 -2.44
CA PHE A 92 -0.33 18.58 -3.59
C PHE A 92 0.43 18.09 -4.82
N LYS A 93 1.60 18.66 -5.09
CA LYS A 93 2.46 18.28 -6.22
C LYS A 93 2.92 16.82 -6.09
N LEU A 94 3.38 16.40 -4.91
CA LEU A 94 3.83 15.02 -4.69
C LEU A 94 2.67 14.04 -4.79
N LEU A 95 1.51 14.35 -4.20
CA LEU A 95 0.30 13.55 -4.32
C LEU A 95 -0.13 13.41 -5.78
N LYS A 96 -0.15 14.52 -6.53
CA LYS A 96 -0.53 14.54 -7.94
C LYS A 96 0.39 13.66 -8.80
N LEU A 97 1.73 13.73 -8.59
CA LEU A 97 2.69 12.87 -9.28
C LEU A 97 2.43 11.38 -9.02
N ALA A 98 2.13 11.03 -7.77
CA ALA A 98 1.81 9.65 -7.41
C ALA A 98 0.47 9.18 -8.01
N VAL A 99 -0.57 10.03 -7.97
CA VAL A 99 -1.87 9.72 -8.58
C VAL A 99 -1.77 9.58 -10.10
N ASP A 100 -0.98 10.42 -10.77
CA ASP A 100 -0.71 10.30 -12.22
C ASP A 100 -0.08 8.94 -12.54
N SER A 101 0.86 8.47 -11.71
CA SER A 101 1.45 7.12 -11.88
C SER A 101 0.43 6.02 -11.67
N LEU A 102 -0.47 6.14 -10.67
CA LEU A 102 -1.55 5.18 -10.46
C LEU A 102 -2.51 5.12 -11.64
N ILE A 103 -2.87 6.27 -12.22
CA ILE A 103 -3.73 6.34 -13.42
C ILE A 103 -3.08 5.56 -14.57
N VAL A 104 -1.78 5.74 -14.81
CA VAL A 104 -1.06 4.99 -15.85
C VAL A 104 -1.08 3.49 -15.55
N ILE A 105 -0.82 3.07 -14.32
CA ILE A 105 -0.89 1.65 -13.92
C ILE A 105 -2.28 1.08 -14.20
N GLN A 106 -3.33 1.78 -13.75
CA GLN A 106 -4.71 1.30 -13.84
C GLN A 106 -5.27 1.26 -15.27
N ASN A 107 -4.71 2.03 -16.18
CA ASN A 107 -5.12 2.05 -17.58
C ASN A 107 -4.25 1.17 -18.49
N SER A 108 -3.02 0.83 -18.07
CA SER A 108 -2.04 0.16 -18.91
C SER A 108 -1.76 -1.30 -18.54
N VAL A 109 -2.03 -1.72 -17.31
CA VAL A 109 -1.89 -3.14 -16.92
C VAL A 109 -3.12 -3.91 -17.41
N HIS A 110 -2.90 -4.89 -18.29
CA HIS A 110 -3.96 -5.70 -18.85
C HIS A 110 -4.32 -6.89 -17.96
N LYS A 111 -5.56 -7.38 -18.06
CA LYS A 111 -6.05 -8.51 -17.26
C LYS A 111 -5.23 -9.77 -17.49
N GLU A 112 -4.77 -9.97 -18.72
CA GLU A 112 -3.94 -11.11 -19.13
C GLU A 112 -2.58 -11.15 -18.41
N ASP A 113 -2.08 -10.00 -17.95
CA ASP A 113 -0.85 -9.94 -17.18
C ASP A 113 -1.04 -10.32 -15.69
N LEU A 114 -2.29 -10.40 -15.24
CA LEU A 114 -2.64 -10.58 -13.82
C LEU A 114 -2.95 -12.03 -13.42
N TYR A 115 -3.10 -12.96 -14.37
CA TYR A 115 -3.63 -14.30 -14.10
C TYR A 115 -2.85 -15.11 -13.03
N ASP A 116 -1.56 -14.80 -12.87
CA ASP A 116 -0.68 -15.45 -11.88
C ASP A 116 -0.68 -14.76 -10.50
N LEU A 117 -1.41 -13.65 -10.34
CA LEU A 117 -1.47 -12.93 -9.08
C LEU A 117 -2.61 -13.46 -8.20
N GLU A 118 -2.37 -13.47 -6.90
CA GLU A 118 -3.42 -13.78 -5.92
C GLU A 118 -4.52 -12.72 -5.98
N LYS A 119 -5.77 -13.15 -5.91
CA LYS A 119 -6.93 -12.24 -5.92
C LYS A 119 -7.40 -11.99 -4.50
N TYR A 120 -7.68 -10.72 -4.17
CA TYR A 120 -8.29 -10.37 -2.90
C TYR A 120 -9.69 -10.97 -2.77
N THR A 121 -9.99 -11.55 -1.63
CA THR A 121 -11.26 -12.24 -1.33
C THR A 121 -11.80 -11.80 0.02
N PHE A 122 -13.04 -12.19 0.32
CA PHE A 122 -13.59 -11.97 1.66
C PHE A 122 -12.78 -12.68 2.75
N SER A 123 -12.23 -13.85 2.47
CA SER A 123 -11.33 -14.55 3.40
C SER A 123 -10.11 -13.71 3.77
N GLU A 124 -9.49 -13.03 2.78
CA GLU A 124 -8.37 -12.11 3.04
C GLU A 124 -8.81 -10.87 3.84
N LEU A 125 -9.97 -10.27 3.50
CA LEU A 125 -10.54 -9.16 4.26
C LEU A 125 -10.78 -9.58 5.71
N ARG A 126 -11.45 -10.72 5.94
CA ARG A 126 -11.74 -11.27 7.27
C ARG A 126 -10.45 -11.48 8.09
N LYS A 127 -9.43 -12.07 7.48
CA LYS A 127 -8.12 -12.27 8.09
C LYS A 127 -7.43 -10.95 8.44
N GLU A 128 -7.57 -9.93 7.59
CA GLU A 128 -7.00 -8.61 7.86
C GLU A 128 -7.69 -7.91 9.03
N ILE A 129 -9.02 -7.87 9.04
CA ILE A 129 -9.77 -7.21 10.13
C ILE A 129 -9.72 -8.00 11.45
N SER A 130 -9.36 -9.30 11.44
CA SER A 130 -9.16 -10.06 12.68
C SER A 130 -8.05 -9.47 13.56
N GLU A 131 -7.04 -8.78 12.98
CA GLU A 131 -6.01 -8.13 13.79
C GLU A 131 -6.59 -7.06 14.74
N PHE A 132 -7.69 -6.41 14.35
CA PHE A 132 -8.41 -5.49 15.24
C PHE A 132 -9.02 -6.23 16.44
N VAL A 133 -9.68 -7.36 16.18
CA VAL A 133 -10.30 -8.20 17.21
C VAL A 133 -9.23 -8.79 18.14
N ASP A 134 -8.13 -9.30 17.56
CA ASP A 134 -7.10 -10.04 18.30
C ASP A 134 -6.17 -9.14 19.11
N TYR A 135 -5.96 -7.89 18.69
CA TYR A 135 -4.97 -7.02 19.32
C TYR A 135 -5.54 -5.69 19.82
N TYR A 136 -6.37 -4.99 19.03
CA TYR A 136 -6.85 -3.66 19.42
C TYR A 136 -7.93 -3.70 20.49
N LEU A 137 -8.95 -4.58 20.36
CA LEU A 137 -10.00 -4.71 21.37
C LEU A 137 -9.46 -5.10 22.74
N PRO A 138 -8.57 -6.11 22.88
CA PRO A 138 -7.93 -6.43 24.17
C PRO A 138 -7.09 -5.27 24.73
N TYR A 139 -6.34 -4.58 23.89
CA TYR A 139 -5.55 -3.41 24.30
C TYR A 139 -6.43 -2.30 24.88
N LYS A 140 -7.62 -2.07 24.30
CA LYS A 140 -8.62 -1.11 24.78
C LYS A 140 -9.48 -1.66 25.93
N LYS A 141 -9.27 -2.91 26.36
CA LYS A 141 -10.06 -3.59 27.39
C LYS A 141 -11.57 -3.62 27.08
N VAL A 142 -11.91 -3.73 25.79
CA VAL A 142 -13.32 -3.80 25.36
C VAL A 142 -13.83 -5.22 25.60
N THR A 143 -14.79 -5.39 26.53
CA THR A 143 -15.34 -6.71 26.93
C THR A 143 -16.67 -7.02 26.27
N ASN A 144 -17.48 -6.01 25.92
CA ASN A 144 -18.86 -6.17 25.43
C ASN A 144 -18.96 -5.98 23.90
N PHE A 145 -18.00 -6.53 23.15
CA PHE A 145 -18.01 -6.46 21.68
C PHE A 145 -18.49 -7.79 21.08
N ASN A 146 -19.55 -7.74 20.28
CA ASN A 146 -20.07 -8.92 19.61
C ASN A 146 -19.24 -9.22 18.35
N ILE A 147 -18.22 -10.09 18.50
CA ILE A 147 -17.29 -10.48 17.44
C ILE A 147 -18.00 -11.17 16.28
N ASN A 148 -19.00 -12.02 16.54
CA ASN A 148 -19.72 -12.70 15.48
C ASN A 148 -20.50 -11.71 14.62
N ASN A 149 -21.24 -10.80 15.26
CA ASN A 149 -21.97 -9.75 14.55
C ASN A 149 -21.02 -8.82 13.76
N PHE A 150 -19.81 -8.58 14.27
CA PHE A 150 -18.77 -7.82 13.54
C PHE A 150 -18.44 -8.47 12.20
N TYR A 151 -18.15 -9.75 12.18
CA TYR A 151 -17.83 -10.46 10.94
C TYR A 151 -19.05 -10.61 10.02
N GLU A 152 -20.25 -10.83 10.56
CA GLU A 152 -21.49 -10.89 9.77
C GLU A 152 -21.81 -9.57 9.07
N ILE A 153 -21.60 -8.43 9.75
CA ILE A 153 -21.79 -7.10 9.12
C ILE A 153 -20.82 -6.92 7.96
N TRP A 154 -19.53 -7.25 8.15
CA TRP A 154 -18.53 -7.14 7.10
C TRP A 154 -18.82 -8.06 5.92
N GLU A 155 -19.31 -9.29 6.16
CA GLU A 155 -19.69 -10.24 5.11
C GLU A 155 -20.87 -9.69 4.28
N LYS A 156 -21.94 -9.26 4.95
CA LYS A 156 -23.10 -8.65 4.28
C LYS A 156 -22.72 -7.44 3.43
N ILE A 157 -21.80 -6.62 3.91
CA ILE A 157 -21.33 -5.45 3.17
C ILE A 157 -20.47 -5.87 1.97
N TYR A 158 -19.58 -6.83 2.15
CA TYR A 158 -18.76 -7.35 1.07
C TYR A 158 -19.62 -7.88 -0.08
N ASP A 159 -20.64 -8.66 0.23
CA ASP A 159 -21.56 -9.21 -0.77
C ASP A 159 -22.42 -8.13 -1.44
N LYS A 160 -22.96 -7.19 -0.65
CA LYS A 160 -23.82 -6.12 -1.14
C LYS A 160 -23.11 -5.18 -2.09
N GLN A 161 -21.82 -4.88 -1.85
CA GLN A 161 -21.08 -3.88 -2.64
C GLN A 161 -20.66 -4.37 -4.03
N ASN A 162 -20.71 -5.68 -4.29
CA ASN A 162 -20.31 -6.27 -5.57
C ASN A 162 -18.96 -5.71 -6.09
N PHE A 163 -17.96 -5.73 -5.22
CA PHE A 163 -16.63 -5.19 -5.53
C PHE A 163 -16.04 -5.81 -6.80
N LYS A 164 -15.44 -4.99 -7.65
CA LYS A 164 -14.69 -5.45 -8.82
C LYS A 164 -13.22 -5.61 -8.46
N PHE A 165 -12.82 -6.79 -8.01
CA PHE A 165 -11.42 -7.16 -7.79
C PHE A 165 -10.85 -7.76 -9.07
N ASN A 166 -10.43 -6.88 -9.98
CA ASN A 166 -9.94 -7.23 -11.32
C ASN A 166 -8.81 -6.32 -11.80
N SER A 167 -8.20 -5.56 -10.90
CA SER A 167 -7.17 -4.59 -11.24
C SER A 167 -5.88 -4.88 -10.46
N PHE A 168 -4.75 -4.46 -11.02
CA PHE A 168 -3.46 -4.48 -10.32
C PHE A 168 -3.51 -3.61 -9.07
N VAL A 169 -3.00 -4.12 -7.97
CA VAL A 169 -2.81 -3.40 -6.70
C VAL A 169 -1.37 -3.61 -6.23
N HIS A 170 -0.65 -2.52 -6.02
CA HIS A 170 0.70 -2.53 -5.45
C HIS A 170 0.68 -2.98 -3.97
N LYS A 171 -0.40 -2.70 -3.25
CA LYS A 171 -0.67 -2.93 -1.82
C LYS A 171 -0.05 -1.90 -0.88
N ASP A 172 1.22 -1.62 -1.05
CA ASP A 172 2.00 -0.72 -0.17
C ASP A 172 2.42 0.56 -0.95
N PHE A 173 1.48 1.14 -1.73
CA PHE A 173 1.69 2.38 -2.47
C PHE A 173 1.60 3.58 -1.53
N GLU A 174 2.64 3.76 -0.75
CA GLU A 174 2.73 4.70 0.35
C GLU A 174 3.98 5.60 0.18
N PHE A 175 3.99 6.78 0.79
CA PHE A 175 5.07 7.76 0.68
C PHE A 175 6.48 7.18 0.88
N ILE A 176 6.63 6.16 1.72
CA ILE A 176 7.92 5.51 2.00
C ILE A 176 8.45 4.69 0.82
N ASN A 177 7.57 4.28 -0.09
CA ASN A 177 7.87 3.46 -1.27
C ASN A 177 7.88 4.29 -2.58
N LEU A 178 7.79 5.62 -2.47
CA LEU A 178 7.81 6.53 -3.60
C LEU A 178 9.04 7.45 -3.52
N ILE A 179 9.72 7.61 -4.66
CA ILE A 179 10.97 8.39 -4.76
C ILE A 179 10.81 9.46 -5.83
N LEU A 180 11.13 10.72 -5.50
CA LEU A 180 11.11 11.81 -6.46
C LEU A 180 12.30 11.71 -7.41
N LEU A 181 11.99 11.50 -8.69
CA LEU A 181 12.97 11.42 -9.77
C LEU A 181 13.03 12.74 -10.56
N ASN A 182 14.16 12.93 -11.24
CA ASN A 182 14.32 14.03 -12.20
C ASN A 182 13.88 13.56 -13.59
N ASN A 183 12.70 13.97 -14.02
CA ASN A 183 12.12 13.67 -15.33
C ASN A 183 11.23 14.83 -15.79
N ASN A 184 10.99 14.97 -17.08
CA ASN A 184 10.09 15.98 -17.65
C ASN A 184 8.64 15.51 -17.72
N ILE A 185 8.39 14.21 -17.67
CA ILE A 185 7.04 13.60 -17.72
C ILE A 185 6.53 13.40 -16.30
N SER A 186 5.35 13.91 -15.98
CA SER A 186 4.77 13.95 -14.64
C SER A 186 4.86 12.59 -13.90
N HIS A 187 4.21 11.56 -14.43
CA HIS A 187 4.15 10.24 -13.78
C HIS A 187 5.51 9.53 -13.70
N LEU A 188 6.48 9.83 -14.58
CA LEU A 188 7.84 9.29 -14.52
C LEU A 188 8.71 9.96 -13.45
N ARG A 189 8.22 11.02 -12.80
CA ARG A 189 8.87 11.63 -11.65
C ARG A 189 8.60 10.88 -10.33
N CYS A 190 7.62 9.97 -10.33
CA CYS A 190 7.31 9.13 -9.18
C CYS A 190 7.94 7.75 -9.38
N GLY A 191 9.13 7.55 -8.85
CA GLY A 191 9.78 6.23 -8.81
C GLY A 191 9.10 5.32 -7.80
N ILE A 192 8.67 4.13 -8.23
CA ILE A 192 7.88 3.18 -7.43
C ILE A 192 8.76 1.99 -7.07
N ILE A 193 8.87 1.68 -5.79
CA ILE A 193 9.65 0.56 -5.25
C ILE A 193 8.79 -0.32 -4.34
N ASP A 194 9.28 -1.51 -4.00
CA ASP A 194 8.68 -2.40 -3.00
C ASP A 194 7.33 -3.03 -3.42
N PHE A 195 7.22 -3.41 -4.70
CA PHE A 195 5.98 -3.89 -5.33
C PHE A 195 5.75 -5.41 -5.26
N GLN A 196 6.64 -6.20 -4.62
CA GLN A 196 6.55 -7.67 -4.61
C GLN A 196 5.33 -8.24 -3.86
N SER A 197 4.60 -7.41 -3.12
CA SER A 197 3.35 -7.78 -2.43
C SER A 197 2.09 -7.56 -3.27
N ALA A 198 2.23 -7.22 -4.55
CA ALA A 198 1.10 -6.89 -5.42
C ALA A 198 0.12 -8.07 -5.58
N PHE A 199 -1.16 -7.71 -5.78
CA PHE A 199 -2.27 -8.66 -5.93
C PHE A 199 -3.35 -8.11 -6.88
N ILE A 200 -4.38 -8.91 -7.17
CA ILE A 200 -5.56 -8.47 -7.92
C ILE A 200 -6.61 -7.96 -6.94
N GLY A 201 -6.97 -6.67 -7.03
CA GLY A 201 -7.90 -6.06 -6.09
C GLY A 201 -8.76 -4.95 -6.69
N PHE A 202 -9.23 -4.09 -5.80
CA PHE A 202 -10.02 -2.91 -6.14
C PHE A 202 -9.14 -1.83 -6.76
N LYS A 203 -9.62 -1.24 -7.86
CA LYS A 203 -8.87 -0.25 -8.63
C LYS A 203 -8.43 1.00 -7.83
N GLY A 204 -9.19 1.39 -6.82
CA GLY A 204 -8.88 2.50 -5.91
C GLY A 204 -8.06 2.12 -4.67
N TRP A 205 -7.54 0.88 -4.56
CA TRP A 205 -6.80 0.43 -3.38
C TRP A 205 -5.57 1.26 -3.07
N ASP A 206 -4.72 1.42 -4.07
CA ASP A 206 -3.46 2.16 -3.90
C ASP A 206 -3.68 3.66 -3.71
N LEU A 207 -4.83 4.17 -4.19
CA LEU A 207 -5.21 5.56 -3.96
C LEU A 207 -5.48 5.82 -2.47
N PHE A 208 -6.27 4.97 -1.78
CA PHE A 208 -6.45 5.18 -0.33
C PHE A 208 -5.20 4.81 0.47
N SER A 209 -4.35 3.90 0.00
CA SER A 209 -3.06 3.63 0.63
C SER A 209 -2.16 4.86 0.63
N LEU A 210 -2.21 5.66 -0.42
CA LEU A 210 -1.50 6.94 -0.56
C LEU A 210 -2.16 8.06 0.27
N LEU A 211 -3.45 8.32 0.02
CA LEU A 211 -4.14 9.51 0.54
C LEU A 211 -4.48 9.41 2.03
N GLU A 212 -4.67 8.20 2.54
CA GLU A 212 -5.06 7.92 3.91
C GLU A 212 -3.93 7.25 4.72
N PHE A 213 -2.68 7.55 4.39
CA PHE A 213 -1.51 6.99 5.04
C PHE A 213 -1.31 7.56 6.46
N PRO A 214 -1.50 6.76 7.55
CA PRO A 214 -1.53 7.31 8.91
C PRO A 214 -0.15 7.58 9.52
N ARG A 215 0.94 7.08 8.91
CA ARG A 215 2.31 7.26 9.42
C ARG A 215 2.94 8.61 9.04
N VAL A 216 2.25 9.40 8.23
CA VAL A 216 2.68 10.75 7.87
C VAL A 216 1.56 11.71 8.20
N ASN A 217 1.88 12.75 8.95
CA ASN A 217 0.92 13.80 9.25
C ASN A 217 0.92 14.84 8.15
N PHE A 218 -0.19 14.93 7.41
CA PHE A 218 -0.43 15.94 6.40
C PHE A 218 -1.93 16.26 6.29
N THR A 219 -2.23 17.44 5.75
CA THR A 219 -3.61 17.86 5.52
C THR A 219 -4.28 16.99 4.47
N ARG A 220 -5.55 16.61 4.70
CA ARG A 220 -6.36 15.83 3.76
C ARG A 220 -7.24 16.69 2.85
N LYS A 221 -7.02 18.00 2.83
CA LYS A 221 -7.86 18.95 2.06
C LYS A 221 -7.91 18.67 0.56
N TYR A 222 -6.94 17.91 0.03
CA TYR A 222 -6.88 17.56 -1.40
C TYR A 222 -7.47 16.19 -1.73
N ASN A 223 -7.87 15.39 -0.72
CA ASN A 223 -8.22 13.99 -0.94
C ASN A 223 -9.43 13.84 -1.87
N GLU A 224 -10.52 14.57 -1.63
CA GLU A 224 -11.73 14.48 -2.46
C GLU A 224 -11.46 14.87 -3.92
N ASP A 225 -10.70 15.95 -4.14
CA ASP A 225 -10.32 16.40 -5.48
C ASP A 225 -9.46 15.34 -6.19
N LEU A 226 -8.53 14.71 -5.48
CA LEU A 226 -7.68 13.68 -6.04
C LEU A 226 -8.42 12.35 -6.26
N ILE A 227 -9.39 12.00 -5.41
CA ILE A 227 -10.27 10.84 -5.63
C ILE A 227 -11.09 11.04 -6.90
N LYS A 228 -11.70 12.23 -7.06
CA LYS A 228 -12.45 12.58 -8.25
C LYS A 228 -11.57 12.61 -9.49
N TYR A 229 -10.42 13.29 -9.41
CA TYR A 229 -9.44 13.33 -10.50
C TYR A 229 -8.99 11.92 -10.94
N PHE A 230 -8.69 11.03 -10.00
CA PHE A 230 -8.33 9.66 -10.31
C PHE A 230 -9.47 8.94 -11.03
N TYR A 231 -10.70 9.01 -10.49
CA TYR A 231 -11.87 8.36 -11.08
C TYR A 231 -12.13 8.84 -12.52
N GLU A 232 -12.06 10.14 -12.77
CA GLU A 232 -12.30 10.74 -14.10
C GLU A 232 -11.24 10.33 -15.15
N ASN A 233 -10.07 9.88 -14.71
CA ASN A 233 -8.96 9.50 -15.60
C ASN A 233 -8.72 7.99 -15.69
N ILE A 234 -9.58 7.16 -15.09
CA ILE A 234 -9.54 5.70 -15.21
C ILE A 234 -10.82 5.17 -15.85
N THR A 235 -10.74 3.96 -16.45
CA THR A 235 -11.96 3.23 -16.86
C THR A 235 -12.50 2.45 -15.66
N TYR A 236 -13.72 2.75 -15.22
CA TYR A 236 -14.40 2.03 -14.15
C TYR A 236 -15.87 1.74 -14.51
N SER A 237 -16.40 0.61 -14.01
CA SER A 237 -17.72 0.10 -14.45
C SER A 237 -18.91 0.73 -13.72
N TYR A 238 -18.68 1.44 -12.63
CA TYR A 238 -19.71 2.08 -11.81
C TYR A 238 -19.54 3.60 -11.83
N ASP A 239 -20.61 4.33 -11.45
CA ASP A 239 -20.58 5.78 -11.26
C ASP A 239 -19.62 6.20 -10.12
N PHE A 240 -19.37 7.51 -10.05
CA PHE A 240 -18.46 8.09 -9.07
C PHE A 240 -18.88 7.83 -7.63
N GLU A 241 -20.18 7.94 -7.33
CA GLU A 241 -20.71 7.72 -5.97
C GLU A 241 -20.52 6.27 -5.52
N SER A 242 -20.72 5.32 -6.41
CA SER A 242 -20.45 3.89 -6.16
C SER A 242 -18.97 3.64 -5.95
N PHE A 243 -18.08 4.20 -6.80
CA PHE A 243 -16.63 4.11 -6.63
C PHE A 243 -16.19 4.71 -5.29
N ARG A 244 -16.66 5.91 -4.97
CA ARG A 244 -16.34 6.63 -3.73
C ARG A 244 -16.80 5.86 -2.50
N ASN A 245 -18.00 5.28 -2.51
CA ASN A 245 -18.50 4.46 -1.41
C ASN A 245 -17.64 3.18 -1.23
N GLN A 246 -17.27 2.50 -2.30
CA GLN A 246 -16.38 1.33 -2.25
C GLN A 246 -14.98 1.70 -1.76
N TYR A 247 -14.45 2.85 -2.17
CA TYR A 247 -13.18 3.40 -1.68
C TYR A 247 -13.19 3.56 -0.15
N TYR A 248 -14.22 4.19 0.41
CA TYR A 248 -14.30 4.41 1.85
C TYR A 248 -14.54 3.13 2.64
N ILE A 249 -15.33 2.19 2.14
CA ILE A 249 -15.57 0.90 2.81
C ILE A 249 -14.27 0.07 2.86
N LEU A 250 -13.55 -0.07 1.76
CA LEU A 250 -12.31 -0.84 1.73
C LEU A 250 -11.19 -0.16 2.51
N ASN A 251 -11.14 1.18 2.48
CA ASN A 251 -10.20 1.91 3.33
C ASN A 251 -10.54 1.74 4.82
N LEU A 252 -11.82 1.71 5.19
CA LEU A 252 -12.25 1.41 6.57
C LEU A 252 -11.73 0.03 7.01
N ALA A 253 -11.87 -1.01 6.18
CA ALA A 253 -11.32 -2.33 6.47
C ALA A 253 -9.80 -2.30 6.69
N ARG A 254 -9.07 -1.58 5.80
CA ARG A 254 -7.61 -1.39 5.92
C ARG A 254 -7.24 -0.67 7.22
N LEU A 255 -7.93 0.42 7.58
CA LEU A 255 -7.66 1.17 8.80
C LEU A 255 -8.00 0.36 10.06
N THR A 256 -9.06 -0.44 9.99
CA THR A 256 -9.41 -1.41 11.05
C THR A 256 -8.27 -2.39 11.28
N ARG A 257 -7.74 -3.01 10.23
CA ARG A 257 -6.54 -3.85 10.31
C ARG A 257 -5.36 -3.09 10.92
N LEU A 258 -5.11 -1.86 10.48
CA LEU A 258 -3.96 -1.07 10.95
C LEU A 258 -4.01 -0.80 12.44
N LEU A 259 -5.18 -0.52 13.04
CA LEU A 259 -5.31 -0.39 14.49
C LEU A 259 -4.80 -1.64 15.23
N GLY A 260 -5.22 -2.82 14.78
CA GLY A 260 -4.73 -4.09 15.33
C GLY A 260 -3.24 -4.31 15.04
N ARG A 261 -2.79 -3.98 13.82
CA ARG A 261 -1.41 -4.11 13.40
C ARG A 261 -0.45 -3.28 14.24
N TRP A 262 -0.80 -2.07 14.60
CA TRP A 262 0.04 -1.22 15.43
C TRP A 262 0.24 -1.82 16.82
N ILE A 263 -0.82 -2.34 17.44
CA ILE A 263 -0.71 -3.01 18.74
C ILE A 263 0.07 -4.32 18.62
N LYS A 264 -0.16 -5.12 17.59
CA LYS A 264 0.63 -6.34 17.33
C LYS A 264 2.13 -6.05 17.24
N LEU A 265 2.52 -4.95 16.61
CA LEU A 265 3.91 -4.54 16.47
C LEU A 265 4.47 -3.94 17.77
N PHE A 266 3.68 -3.20 18.49
CA PHE A 266 4.00 -2.74 19.85
C PHE A 266 4.30 -3.92 20.79
N ASN A 267 3.44 -4.94 20.80
CA ASN A 267 3.63 -6.16 21.60
C ASN A 267 4.91 -6.94 21.25
N LYS A 268 5.49 -6.70 20.06
CA LYS A 268 6.80 -7.22 19.63
C LYS A 268 7.98 -6.32 20.02
N GLY A 269 7.77 -5.31 20.87
CA GLY A 269 8.80 -4.40 21.36
C GLY A 269 9.04 -3.15 20.50
N ASN A 270 8.16 -2.85 19.55
CA ASN A 270 8.30 -1.68 18.67
C ASN A 270 7.42 -0.51 19.13
N ASN A 271 7.79 0.16 20.20
CA ASN A 271 6.98 1.18 20.88
C ASN A 271 6.52 2.35 20.00
N HIS A 272 7.29 2.71 18.97
CA HIS A 272 6.95 3.84 18.09
C HIS A 272 5.63 3.64 17.33
N TYR A 273 5.13 2.40 17.18
CA TYR A 273 3.86 2.14 16.48
C TYR A 273 2.63 2.65 17.24
N LEU A 274 2.72 2.90 18.55
CA LEU A 274 1.64 3.54 19.30
C LEU A 274 1.31 4.95 18.81
N ASN A 275 2.30 5.66 18.25
CA ASN A 275 2.12 7.01 17.71
C ASN A 275 1.18 7.04 16.49
N PHE A 276 0.89 5.88 15.87
CA PHE A 276 0.02 5.80 14.69
C PHE A 276 -1.43 5.43 15.03
N ILE A 277 -1.75 5.17 16.29
CA ILE A 277 -3.12 4.80 16.71
C ILE A 277 -4.06 5.98 16.48
N ASP A 278 -3.79 7.14 17.07
CA ASP A 278 -4.67 8.30 16.97
C ASP A 278 -4.82 8.80 15.53
N PRO A 279 -3.75 8.97 14.72
CA PRO A 279 -3.89 9.28 13.31
C PRO A 279 -4.71 8.24 12.52
N THR A 280 -4.63 6.95 12.87
CA THR A 280 -5.44 5.90 12.23
C THR A 280 -6.90 6.02 12.63
N LYS A 281 -7.20 6.29 13.90
CA LYS A 281 -8.58 6.52 14.40
C LYS A 281 -9.24 7.72 13.71
N GLU A 282 -8.55 8.85 13.61
CA GLU A 282 -9.05 10.04 12.92
C GLU A 282 -9.46 9.75 11.48
N ARG A 283 -8.63 8.99 10.73
CA ARG A 283 -8.92 8.58 9.36
C ARG A 283 -10.08 7.60 9.29
N LEU A 284 -10.15 6.68 10.25
CA LEU A 284 -11.24 5.70 10.35
C LEU A 284 -12.57 6.41 10.62
N ILE A 285 -12.63 7.36 11.55
CA ILE A 285 -13.81 8.19 11.83
C ILE A 285 -14.22 8.96 10.57
N SER A 286 -13.26 9.55 9.86
CA SER A 286 -13.53 10.22 8.59
C SER A 286 -14.11 9.28 7.52
N CYS A 287 -13.65 8.02 7.44
CA CYS A 287 -14.28 7.02 6.56
C CYS A 287 -15.73 6.77 6.96
N LEU A 288 -16.01 6.60 8.25
CA LEU A 288 -17.37 6.37 8.75
C LEU A 288 -18.32 7.50 8.42
N THR A 289 -17.88 8.76 8.42
CA THR A 289 -18.73 9.89 8.02
C THR A 289 -19.13 9.84 6.53
N ASN A 290 -18.29 9.22 5.69
CA ASN A 290 -18.48 9.12 4.25
C ASN A 290 -19.20 7.83 3.79
N ILE A 291 -19.38 6.85 4.68
CA ILE A 291 -20.08 5.59 4.39
C ILE A 291 -21.57 5.78 4.70
N LYS A 292 -22.45 5.16 3.89
CA LYS A 292 -23.90 5.22 4.09
C LYS A 292 -24.44 4.14 5.03
N ASP A 293 -23.66 3.08 5.30
CA ASP A 293 -24.11 1.93 6.09
C ASP A 293 -24.12 2.23 7.61
N GLN A 294 -25.33 2.28 8.18
CA GLN A 294 -25.51 2.61 9.59
C GLN A 294 -25.05 1.48 10.53
N ASN A 295 -25.09 0.23 10.10
CA ASN A 295 -24.65 -0.90 10.95
C ASN A 295 -23.14 -0.82 11.20
N LEU A 296 -22.36 -0.47 10.15
CA LEU A 296 -20.92 -0.19 10.32
C LEU A 296 -20.69 0.96 11.29
N LYS A 297 -21.37 2.08 11.14
CA LYS A 297 -21.24 3.24 12.03
C LYS A 297 -21.46 2.85 13.48
N ASN A 298 -22.62 2.28 13.79
CA ASN A 298 -23.03 1.90 15.15
C ASN A 298 -22.06 0.91 15.79
N MET A 299 -21.44 0.05 14.99
CA MET A 299 -20.50 -0.95 15.46
C MET A 299 -19.18 -0.31 15.91
N TYR A 300 -18.66 0.66 15.16
CA TYR A 300 -17.40 1.34 15.50
C TYR A 300 -17.57 2.38 16.59
N GLU A 301 -18.71 3.07 16.70
CA GLU A 301 -19.01 4.03 17.78
C GLU A 301 -18.86 3.43 19.19
N LYS A 302 -19.04 2.12 19.34
CA LYS A 302 -18.91 1.42 20.61
C LYS A 302 -17.46 1.17 21.06
N VAL A 303 -16.49 1.34 20.15
CA VAL A 303 -15.09 0.91 20.39
C VAL A 303 -14.04 1.98 20.06
N LEU A 304 -14.41 3.09 19.47
CA LEU A 304 -13.55 4.23 19.16
C LEU A 304 -13.63 5.30 20.23
#